data_e0fdef1595694f12786cc7cc7d3b8396
#
_entry.id   e0fdef1595694f12786cc7cc7d3b8396
#
_cell.length_a   1.000
_cell.length_b   1.000
_cell.length_c   1.000
_cell.angle_alpha   90.00
_cell.angle_beta   90.00
_cell.angle_gamma   90.00
#
_symmetry.space_group_name_H-M   'P 1'
#
loop_
_entity.id
_entity.type
_entity.pdbx_description
1 polymer ?
#
loop_
_entity_poly.entity_id
_entity_poly.type
_entity_poly.pdbx_seq_one_letter_code
_entity_poly.pdbx_strand_id
1 'polypeptide(L)'
;MSLQRFIFSFKWVICLCCLLSFASHAQNPSLESATESVNPIETDAEFYDVFAGTVQYKNQELQLRRCSLGNNLYLLNFQNPEEEKQLKTLLQQNTKFWVNLIAQPNEHNGLYTLNVREIAELHTQQSCHLDDVLDDLLNHP
;
A
#
# COMPACT_ATOMS: atom_id res chain seq x y z
N MET A 1 -2.85 32.21 -44.36
CA MET A 1 -2.61 33.52 -43.77
C MET A 1 -2.65 33.24 -42.24
N SER A 2 -1.69 33.27 -41.55
CA SER A 2 -0.43 33.88 -41.24
C SER A 2 0.27 32.99 -40.19
N LEU A 3 1.43 32.50 -40.54
CA LEU A 3 2.38 31.80 -39.67
C LEU A 3 2.91 32.81 -38.63
N GLN A 4 2.93 32.47 -37.36
CA GLN A 4 3.85 33.12 -36.44
C GLN A 4 4.68 32.09 -35.69
N ARG A 5 5.91 31.98 -36.15
CA ARG A 5 7.02 31.27 -35.52
C ARG A 5 7.48 32.07 -34.29
N PHE A 6 7.36 31.50 -33.12
CA PHE A 6 8.10 32.00 -31.96
C PHE A 6 9.36 31.15 -31.76
N ILE A 7 10.45 31.74 -32.24
CA ILE A 7 11.81 31.27 -31.95
C ILE A 7 12.22 31.87 -30.60
N PHE A 8 12.24 31.05 -29.56
CA PHE A 8 12.91 31.46 -28.30
C PHE A 8 14.32 30.93 -28.30
N SER A 9 15.22 31.87 -28.63
CA SER A 9 16.66 31.74 -28.45
C SER A 9 16.98 31.76 -26.97
N PHE A 10 17.35 30.63 -26.39
CA PHE A 10 17.82 30.60 -25.00
C PHE A 10 19.33 30.62 -24.99
N LYS A 11 19.84 31.78 -24.62
CA LYS A 11 21.27 32.09 -24.45
C LYS A 11 21.88 31.19 -23.38
N TRP A 12 22.94 30.52 -23.75
CA TRP A 12 23.92 29.88 -22.88
C TRP A 12 24.56 30.96 -21.97
N VAL A 13 24.37 30.82 -20.69
CA VAL A 13 25.18 31.50 -19.69
C VAL A 13 26.04 30.43 -19.02
N ILE A 14 27.30 30.44 -19.44
CA ILE A 14 28.38 29.70 -18.81
C ILE A 14 28.72 30.45 -17.51
N CYS A 15 28.42 29.87 -16.36
CA CYS A 15 28.94 30.34 -15.08
C CYS A 15 30.01 29.37 -14.59
N LEU A 16 31.23 29.79 -14.90
CA LEU A 16 32.49 29.23 -14.41
C LEU A 16 32.77 29.89 -13.07
N CYS A 17 32.58 29.21 -11.96
CA CYS A 17 33.18 29.65 -10.68
C CYS A 17 33.21 28.55 -9.63
N CYS A 18 34.42 28.38 -9.17
CA CYS A 18 34.94 28.15 -7.84
C CYS A 18 35.14 26.72 -7.39
N LEU A 19 36.36 26.28 -7.70
CA LEU A 19 37.13 25.32 -6.91
C LEU A 19 37.35 25.89 -5.50
N LEU A 20 36.64 25.40 -4.50
CA LEU A 20 37.03 25.58 -3.12
C LEU A 20 37.31 24.22 -2.51
N SER A 21 38.61 23.99 -2.34
CA SER A 21 39.19 22.88 -1.58
C SER A 21 38.78 22.98 -0.13
N PHE A 22 37.93 22.08 0.36
CA PHE A 22 37.75 21.91 1.80
C PHE A 22 38.68 20.80 2.29
N ALA A 23 39.70 21.21 3.00
CA ALA A 23 40.55 20.32 3.77
C ALA A 23 39.70 19.70 4.90
N SER A 24 39.46 18.39 4.79
CA SER A 24 38.79 17.60 5.81
C SER A 24 39.75 17.43 7.00
N HIS A 25 39.48 18.09 8.11
CA HIS A 25 40.05 17.73 9.40
C HIS A 25 39.34 16.47 9.91
N ALA A 26 40.02 15.37 9.88
CA ALA A 26 39.64 14.17 10.59
C ALA A 26 39.87 14.39 12.10
N GLN A 27 38.84 14.71 12.84
CA GLN A 27 38.86 14.58 14.30
C GLN A 27 38.23 13.26 14.65
N ASN A 28 39.02 12.32 15.15
CA ASN A 28 38.59 11.15 15.85
C ASN A 28 37.98 11.57 17.20
N PRO A 29 36.72 11.36 17.47
CA PRO A 29 36.25 11.34 18.84
C PRO A 29 36.51 9.95 19.46
N SER A 30 37.28 9.96 20.55
CA SER A 30 37.43 8.83 21.46
C SER A 30 36.10 8.17 21.76
N LEU A 31 36.10 6.83 21.64
CA LEU A 31 35.06 6.00 22.19
C LEU A 31 35.07 6.13 23.72
N GLU A 32 34.21 6.96 24.24
CA GLU A 32 33.79 6.86 25.61
C GLU A 32 32.60 5.92 25.67
N SER A 33 32.88 4.72 26.20
CA SER A 33 31.94 3.63 26.39
C SER A 33 30.92 4.03 27.46
N ALA A 34 29.87 4.73 27.02
CA ALA A 34 28.65 4.82 27.82
C ALA A 34 27.86 3.54 27.53
N THR A 35 27.98 2.57 28.40
CA THR A 35 27.07 1.41 28.48
C THR A 35 25.73 1.94 28.98
N GLU A 36 24.97 2.54 28.09
CA GLU A 36 23.57 2.84 28.32
C GLU A 36 22.82 1.51 28.17
N SER A 37 22.43 0.97 29.30
CA SER A 37 21.52 -0.18 29.39
C SER A 37 20.20 0.24 28.74
N VAL A 38 20.12 0.06 27.42
CA VAL A 38 18.84 0.12 26.72
C VAL A 38 18.07 -1.14 27.14
N ASN A 39 17.23 -0.99 28.16
CA ASN A 39 16.15 -1.96 28.36
C ASN A 39 15.36 -1.96 27.04
N PRO A 40 15.23 -3.12 26.36
CA PRO A 40 14.24 -3.22 25.29
C PRO A 40 12.89 -3.04 25.97
N ILE A 41 12.29 -1.88 25.79
CA ILE A 41 10.86 -1.73 25.96
C ILE A 41 10.31 -2.61 24.83
N GLU A 42 9.97 -3.88 25.17
CA GLU A 42 9.08 -4.69 24.37
C GLU A 42 7.71 -3.99 24.40
N THR A 43 7.62 -2.91 23.67
CA THR A 43 6.33 -2.41 23.25
C THR A 43 5.90 -3.40 22.18
N ASP A 44 4.96 -4.29 22.50
CA ASP A 44 4.15 -5.02 21.51
C ASP A 44 3.39 -3.96 20.70
N ALA A 45 4.13 -3.24 19.86
CA ALA A 45 3.53 -2.32 18.91
C ALA A 45 2.78 -3.19 17.91
N GLU A 46 1.46 -3.30 18.08
CA GLU A 46 0.61 -3.96 17.11
C GLU A 46 0.90 -3.36 15.73
N PHE A 47 1.47 -4.18 14.86
CA PHE A 47 1.82 -3.75 13.51
C PHE A 47 0.61 -3.93 12.61
N TYR A 48 0.12 -2.82 12.06
CA TYR A 48 -0.94 -2.80 11.06
C TYR A 48 -0.38 -2.35 9.71
N ASP A 49 -0.85 -2.98 8.63
CA ASP A 49 -0.51 -2.64 7.25
C ASP A 49 -1.79 -2.51 6.42
N VAL A 50 -1.65 -1.98 5.19
CA VAL A 50 -2.75 -1.81 4.25
C VAL A 50 -2.81 -2.99 3.29
N PHE A 51 -3.97 -3.62 3.21
CA PHE A 51 -4.24 -4.75 2.33
C PHE A 51 -5.33 -4.39 1.32
N ALA A 52 -4.92 -4.22 0.05
CA ALA A 52 -5.82 -4.00 -1.07
C ALA A 52 -6.29 -5.34 -1.66
N GLY A 53 -7.59 -5.51 -1.88
CA GLY A 53 -8.09 -6.76 -2.44
C GLY A 53 -9.59 -6.75 -2.76
N THR A 54 -10.00 -7.74 -3.56
CA THR A 54 -11.40 -8.10 -3.74
C THR A 54 -11.83 -9.07 -2.65
N VAL A 55 -13.06 -8.90 -2.17
CA VAL A 55 -13.63 -9.75 -1.13
C VAL A 55 -14.55 -10.79 -1.73
N GLN A 56 -14.47 -12.01 -1.23
CA GLN A 56 -15.37 -13.11 -1.58
C GLN A 56 -15.90 -13.78 -0.31
N TYR A 57 -17.08 -14.38 -0.41
CA TYR A 57 -17.66 -15.21 0.66
C TYR A 57 -17.62 -16.66 0.25
N LYS A 58 -16.82 -17.48 0.92
CA LYS A 58 -16.64 -18.88 0.60
C LYS A 58 -16.49 -19.70 1.89
N ASN A 59 -17.10 -20.87 1.94
CA ASN A 59 -17.08 -21.76 3.10
C ASN A 59 -17.54 -21.09 4.41
N GLN A 60 -18.51 -20.17 4.32
CA GLN A 60 -19.04 -19.37 5.43
C GLN A 60 -18.05 -18.33 6.01
N GLU A 61 -16.98 -18.03 5.30
CA GLU A 61 -15.94 -17.10 5.70
C GLU A 61 -15.74 -16.00 4.65
N LEU A 62 -15.44 -14.79 5.10
CA LEU A 62 -14.96 -13.73 4.23
C LEU A 62 -13.47 -13.91 3.95
N GLN A 63 -13.11 -13.79 2.69
CA GLN A 63 -11.75 -13.93 2.22
C GLN A 63 -11.38 -12.73 1.35
N LEU A 64 -10.17 -12.19 1.53
CA LEU A 64 -9.58 -11.19 0.68
C LEU A 64 -8.66 -11.86 -0.34
N ARG A 65 -8.90 -11.62 -1.65
CA ARG A 65 -7.94 -11.91 -2.72
C ARG A 65 -7.14 -10.64 -3.00
N ARG A 66 -5.85 -10.66 -2.68
CA ARG A 66 -5.00 -9.47 -2.79
C ARG A 66 -4.88 -8.97 -4.24
N CYS A 67 -4.88 -7.64 -4.45
CA CYS A 67 -4.70 -6.96 -5.75
C CYS A 67 -3.28 -7.05 -6.33
N SER A 68 -2.41 -7.88 -5.78
CA SER A 68 -1.06 -8.10 -6.30
C SER A 68 -1.06 -9.21 -7.36
N LEU A 69 0.05 -9.34 -8.10
CA LEU A 69 0.24 -10.40 -9.11
C LEU A 69 0.19 -11.83 -8.53
N GLY A 70 0.30 -11.97 -7.20
CA GLY A 70 0.09 -13.25 -6.49
C GLY A 70 -1.37 -13.42 -6.10
N ASN A 71 -1.94 -14.60 -6.33
CA ASN A 71 -3.32 -14.94 -5.92
C ASN A 71 -3.40 -15.29 -4.42
N ASN A 72 -2.78 -14.48 -3.56
CA ASN A 72 -2.80 -14.72 -2.12
C ASN A 72 -4.21 -14.49 -1.57
N LEU A 73 -4.72 -15.49 -0.85
CA LEU A 73 -5.99 -15.43 -0.15
C LEU A 73 -5.73 -15.32 1.35
N TYR A 74 -6.48 -14.43 1.98
CA TYR A 74 -6.45 -14.20 3.42
C TYR A 74 -7.85 -14.36 3.99
N LEU A 75 -7.99 -15.08 5.10
CA LEU A 75 -9.21 -15.09 5.88
C LEU A 75 -9.35 -13.75 6.62
N LEU A 76 -10.57 -13.21 6.69
CA LEU A 76 -10.83 -11.94 7.33
C LEU A 76 -11.49 -12.12 8.69
N ASN A 77 -10.87 -11.56 9.73
CA ASN A 77 -11.42 -11.46 11.08
C ASN A 77 -11.62 -9.99 11.40
N PHE A 78 -12.86 -9.54 11.50
CA PHE A 78 -13.19 -8.14 11.78
C PHE A 78 -13.26 -7.86 13.28
N GLN A 79 -12.62 -6.77 13.72
CA GLN A 79 -12.81 -6.23 15.06
C GLN A 79 -14.17 -5.55 15.19
N ASN A 80 -14.66 -4.95 14.09
CA ASN A 80 -15.95 -4.29 14.01
C ASN A 80 -16.96 -5.15 13.22
N PRO A 81 -18.00 -5.74 13.86
CA PRO A 81 -18.98 -6.58 13.18
C PRO A 81 -19.87 -5.84 12.18
N GLU A 82 -20.02 -4.52 12.31
CA GLU A 82 -20.81 -3.75 11.34
C GLU A 82 -20.11 -3.63 9.99
N GLU A 83 -18.78 -3.53 9.97
CA GLU A 83 -18.00 -3.54 8.74
C GLU A 83 -18.05 -4.90 8.03
N GLU A 84 -17.96 -5.99 8.81
CA GLU A 84 -18.16 -7.34 8.28
C GLU A 84 -19.53 -7.50 7.62
N LYS A 85 -20.57 -7.02 8.29
CA LYS A 85 -21.96 -7.03 7.78
C LYS A 85 -22.11 -6.19 6.52
N GLN A 86 -21.46 -5.02 6.47
CA GLN A 86 -21.45 -4.16 5.28
C GLN A 86 -20.92 -4.92 4.05
N LEU A 87 -19.77 -5.58 4.17
CA LEU A 87 -19.19 -6.35 3.06
C LEU A 87 -20.09 -7.54 2.65
N LYS A 88 -20.65 -8.26 3.62
CA LYS A 88 -21.60 -9.34 3.34
C LYS A 88 -22.82 -8.83 2.57
N THR A 89 -23.33 -7.64 2.91
CA THR A 89 -24.47 -7.03 2.22
C THR A 89 -24.13 -6.69 0.76
N LEU A 90 -22.95 -6.12 0.51
CA LEU A 90 -22.49 -5.81 -0.85
C LEU A 90 -22.33 -7.07 -1.69
N LEU A 91 -21.79 -8.15 -1.11
CA LEU A 91 -21.67 -9.44 -1.78
C LEU A 91 -23.04 -10.05 -2.12
N GLN A 92 -24.02 -9.95 -1.22
CA GLN A 92 -25.40 -10.43 -1.48
C GLN A 92 -26.09 -9.65 -2.60
N GLN A 93 -25.76 -8.38 -2.79
CA GLN A 93 -26.25 -7.53 -3.88
C GLN A 93 -25.52 -7.78 -5.21
N ASN A 94 -24.58 -8.73 -5.27
CA ASN A 94 -23.70 -8.96 -6.43
C ASN A 94 -22.95 -7.70 -6.89
N THR A 95 -22.68 -6.78 -5.96
CA THR A 95 -21.90 -5.57 -6.26
C THR A 95 -20.44 -5.94 -6.45
N LYS A 96 -19.86 -5.59 -7.60
CA LYS A 96 -18.41 -5.68 -7.81
C LYS A 96 -17.72 -4.60 -6.99
N PHE A 97 -16.77 -4.96 -6.16
CA PHE A 97 -16.02 -3.99 -5.36
C PHE A 97 -14.66 -4.53 -4.93
N TRP A 98 -13.78 -3.63 -4.57
CA TRP A 98 -12.55 -3.93 -3.87
C TRP A 98 -12.35 -2.96 -2.69
N VAL A 99 -11.48 -3.32 -1.75
CA VAL A 99 -11.29 -2.60 -0.50
C VAL A 99 -9.81 -2.41 -0.17
N ASN A 100 -9.50 -1.34 0.56
CA ASN A 100 -8.29 -1.19 1.34
C ASN A 100 -8.63 -1.45 2.81
N LEU A 101 -8.02 -2.46 3.39
CA LEU A 101 -8.19 -2.82 4.80
C LEU A 101 -6.95 -2.44 5.59
N ILE A 102 -7.12 -1.82 6.75
CA ILE A 102 -6.06 -1.72 7.76
C ILE A 102 -6.16 -2.94 8.66
N ALA A 103 -5.14 -3.80 8.58
CA ALA A 103 -5.19 -5.09 9.25
C ALA A 103 -3.81 -5.55 9.73
N GLN A 104 -3.82 -6.41 10.73
CA GLN A 104 -2.66 -7.14 11.21
C GLN A 104 -2.63 -8.52 10.56
N PRO A 105 -1.56 -8.87 9.81
CA PRO A 105 -1.43 -10.19 9.23
C PRO A 105 -0.99 -11.21 10.26
N ASN A 106 -1.58 -12.40 10.21
CA ASN A 106 -1.19 -13.56 10.99
C ASN A 106 -1.07 -14.79 10.10
N GLU A 107 -0.17 -15.67 10.44
CA GLU A 107 -0.04 -16.97 9.81
C GLU A 107 -0.08 -18.07 10.91
N HIS A 108 -0.93 -19.04 10.70
CA HIS A 108 -0.97 -20.23 11.54
C HIS A 108 -1.17 -21.47 10.68
N ASN A 109 -0.23 -22.40 10.74
CA ASN A 109 -0.27 -23.68 10.00
C ASN A 109 -0.47 -23.51 8.47
N GLY A 110 0.15 -22.50 7.88
CA GLY A 110 0.01 -22.21 6.44
C GLY A 110 -1.30 -21.52 6.08
N LEU A 111 -2.12 -21.13 7.03
CA LEU A 111 -3.32 -20.34 6.86
C LEU A 111 -3.00 -18.88 7.15
N TYR A 112 -3.24 -18.01 6.15
CA TYR A 112 -3.05 -16.58 6.30
C TYR A 112 -4.36 -15.93 6.71
N THR A 113 -4.32 -15.14 7.79
CA THR A 113 -5.47 -14.39 8.30
C THR A 113 -5.13 -12.91 8.42
N LEU A 114 -6.14 -12.05 8.30
CA LEU A 114 -6.05 -10.62 8.56
C LEU A 114 -7.00 -10.26 9.71
N ASN A 115 -6.46 -9.78 10.83
CA ASN A 115 -7.26 -9.16 11.87
C ASN A 115 -7.55 -7.71 11.44
N VAL A 116 -8.74 -7.50 10.89
CA VAL A 116 -9.15 -6.22 10.29
C VAL A 116 -9.57 -5.26 11.40
N ARG A 117 -8.86 -4.12 11.48
CA ARG A 117 -9.19 -3.01 12.36
C ARG A 117 -10.26 -2.12 11.75
N GLU A 118 -10.11 -1.80 10.46
CA GLU A 118 -11.04 -0.92 9.74
C GLU A 118 -10.98 -1.10 8.22
N ILE A 119 -12.07 -0.73 7.54
CA ILE A 119 -12.12 -0.54 6.09
C ILE A 119 -11.70 0.91 5.81
N ALA A 120 -10.43 1.11 5.35
CA ALA A 120 -9.93 2.44 5.04
C ALA A 120 -10.60 3.03 3.80
N GLU A 121 -10.82 2.20 2.76
CA GLU A 121 -11.46 2.62 1.51
C GLU A 121 -12.30 1.50 0.93
N LEU A 122 -13.42 1.86 0.30
CA LEU A 122 -14.31 0.97 -0.42
C LEU A 122 -14.56 1.50 -1.83
N HIS A 123 -14.19 0.73 -2.85
CA HIS A 123 -14.34 1.08 -4.25
C HIS A 123 -15.37 0.18 -4.91
N THR A 124 -16.56 0.72 -5.17
CA THR A 124 -17.66 -0.01 -5.80
C THR A 124 -17.61 0.09 -7.33
N GLN A 125 -18.15 -0.92 -8.02
CA GLN A 125 -18.23 -1.03 -9.48
C GLN A 125 -16.85 -1.07 -10.18
N GLN A 126 -15.80 -1.45 -9.45
CA GLN A 126 -14.43 -1.53 -9.93
C GLN A 126 -13.80 -2.85 -9.50
N SER A 127 -12.79 -3.30 -10.24
CA SER A 127 -11.88 -4.35 -9.83
C SER A 127 -10.45 -3.81 -9.73
N CYS A 128 -9.68 -4.36 -8.81
CA CYS A 128 -8.26 -4.09 -8.69
C CYS A 128 -7.39 -5.14 -9.41
N HIS A 129 -8.00 -6.18 -9.98
CA HIS A 129 -7.29 -7.20 -10.74
C HIS A 129 -7.21 -6.83 -12.20
N LEU A 130 -6.01 -6.90 -12.78
CA LEU A 130 -5.77 -6.53 -14.17
C LEU A 130 -6.59 -7.40 -15.13
N ASP A 131 -6.70 -8.69 -14.86
CA ASP A 131 -7.46 -9.63 -15.69
C ASP A 131 -8.93 -9.20 -15.80
N ASP A 132 -9.55 -8.85 -14.67
CA ASP A 132 -10.93 -8.38 -14.63
C ASP A 132 -11.13 -7.06 -15.40
N VAL A 133 -10.12 -6.16 -15.32
CA VAL A 133 -10.17 -4.86 -16.04
C VAL A 133 -10.03 -5.07 -17.54
N LEU A 134 -9.16 -5.97 -17.97
CA LEU A 134 -8.99 -6.31 -19.38
C LEU A 134 -10.23 -6.96 -19.97
N ASP A 135 -10.87 -7.87 -19.23
CA ASP A 135 -12.12 -8.51 -19.64
C ASP A 135 -13.26 -7.50 -19.78
N ASP A 136 -13.37 -6.53 -18.86
CA ASP A 136 -14.35 -5.45 -18.95
C ASP A 136 -14.13 -4.58 -20.21
N LEU A 137 -12.88 -4.25 -20.54
CA LEU A 137 -12.55 -3.46 -21.74
C LEU A 137 -12.82 -4.21 -23.05
N LEU A 138 -12.66 -5.52 -23.07
CA LEU A 138 -12.93 -6.35 -24.27
C LEU A 138 -14.41 -6.58 -24.48
N ASN A 139 -15.21 -6.65 -23.42
CA ASN A 139 -16.64 -6.95 -23.49
C ASN A 139 -17.54 -5.71 -23.55
N HIS A 140 -16.99 -4.51 -23.22
CA HIS A 140 -17.73 -3.25 -23.22
C HIS A 140 -16.90 -2.15 -23.92
N PRO A 141 -16.67 -2.24 -25.26
CA PRO A 141 -15.89 -1.26 -26.01
C PRO A 141 -16.58 0.11 -26.14
#